data_d3caade60c83558fcb01a25f5d2f39a8
#
_entry.id   d3caade60c83558fcb01a25f5d2f39a8
#
_cell.length_a   1.000
_cell.length_b   1.000
_cell.length_c   1.000
_cell.angle_alpha   90.00
_cell.angle_beta   90.00
_cell.angle_gamma   90.00
#
_symmetry.space_group_name_H-M   'P 1'
#
loop_
_entity.id
_entity.type
_entity.pdbx_description
1 polymer ?
#
loop_
_entity_poly.entity_id
_entity_poly.type
_entity_poly.pdbx_seq_one_letter_code
_entity_poly.pdbx_strand_id
1 'polypeptide(L)'
;MTGILHIINDSVADVVQSDETRVLYGQEYIEEELLGLKFKISTFSFFQTNSLGAEVLYETAREYIGDLTHNKDKEIVFDLYSGTGTIAQLMAPVARKVIGVEIVEEAVEAAKKNAELNGLHNCEFIAGDVLKVLDDITEKPDMIILDPPRDGIHPKALTKIIAYGIPRLVYISCKPTSLIRDLETFLVSGYHVEKAVAVDQFPWTANVESVVLLSRV
;
A
#
# COMPACT_ATOMS: atom_id res chain seq x y z
N MET A 1 13.77 -22.98 10.10
CA MET A 1 12.39 -23.32 9.66
C MET A 1 11.46 -22.89 10.78
N THR A 2 10.55 -21.95 10.53
CA THR A 2 9.65 -21.34 11.51
C THR A 2 8.33 -22.10 11.65
N GLY A 3 7.86 -22.72 10.56
CA GLY A 3 6.64 -23.50 10.56
C GLY A 3 6.52 -24.43 9.37
N ILE A 4 5.62 -25.40 9.48
CA ILE A 4 5.13 -26.27 8.40
C ILE A 4 3.61 -26.25 8.46
N LEU A 5 2.98 -25.87 7.35
CA LEU A 5 1.53 -25.81 7.20
C LEU A 5 1.07 -26.83 6.17
N HIS A 6 -0.05 -27.47 6.45
CA HIS A 6 -0.82 -28.24 5.46
C HIS A 6 -2.05 -27.43 5.11
N ILE A 7 -2.11 -26.98 3.88
CA ILE A 7 -3.21 -26.16 3.35
C ILE A 7 -4.05 -27.04 2.44
N ILE A 8 -5.33 -27.10 2.69
CA ILE A 8 -6.32 -27.80 1.87
C ILE A 8 -7.13 -26.72 1.13
N ASN A 9 -7.18 -26.85 -0.19
CA ASN A 9 -7.94 -25.97 -1.06
C ASN A 9 -8.56 -26.82 -2.18
N ASP A 10 -9.87 -27.02 -2.12
CA ASP A 10 -10.64 -27.78 -3.12
C ASP A 10 -11.36 -26.84 -4.12
N SER A 11 -11.02 -25.53 -4.11
CA SER A 11 -11.59 -24.60 -5.07
C SER A 11 -11.15 -24.90 -6.49
N VAL A 12 -12.04 -24.73 -7.46
CA VAL A 12 -11.75 -24.87 -8.89
C VAL A 12 -10.98 -23.65 -9.43
N ALA A 13 -11.08 -22.52 -8.75
CA ALA A 13 -10.39 -21.28 -9.12
C ALA A 13 -8.96 -21.28 -8.58
N ASP A 14 -8.04 -20.71 -9.36
CA ASP A 14 -6.65 -20.46 -8.94
C ASP A 14 -6.62 -19.22 -8.02
N VAL A 15 -7.03 -19.43 -6.77
CA VAL A 15 -7.12 -18.38 -5.75
C VAL A 15 -6.28 -18.73 -4.54
N VAL A 16 -5.69 -17.72 -3.92
CA VAL A 16 -4.87 -17.85 -2.71
C VAL A 16 -5.79 -17.83 -1.49
N GLN A 17 -6.42 -18.97 -1.23
CA GLN A 17 -7.30 -19.20 -0.07
C GLN A 17 -7.18 -20.64 0.43
N SER A 18 -7.73 -20.93 1.59
CA SER A 18 -7.81 -22.30 2.09
C SER A 18 -9.20 -22.61 2.63
N ASP A 19 -9.61 -23.85 2.42
CA ASP A 19 -10.78 -24.42 3.10
C ASP A 19 -10.42 -24.85 4.52
N GLU A 20 -9.17 -25.33 4.70
CA GLU A 20 -8.62 -25.69 6.00
C GLU A 20 -7.11 -25.48 6.01
N THR A 21 -6.57 -24.90 7.09
CA THR A 21 -5.13 -24.82 7.33
C THR A 21 -4.79 -25.53 8.63
N ARG A 22 -3.83 -26.48 8.58
CA ARG A 22 -3.32 -27.24 9.72
C ARG A 22 -1.87 -26.89 9.98
N VAL A 23 -1.57 -26.43 11.19
CA VAL A 23 -0.18 -26.24 11.63
C VAL A 23 0.38 -27.59 12.02
N LEU A 24 1.32 -28.12 11.22
CA LEU A 24 2.00 -29.37 11.51
C LEU A 24 3.21 -29.17 12.41
N TYR A 25 3.85 -28.02 12.35
CA TYR A 25 5.00 -27.67 13.19
C TYR A 25 5.14 -26.15 13.27
N GLY A 26 5.56 -25.63 14.42
CA GLY A 26 5.90 -24.23 14.65
C GLY A 26 4.71 -23.28 14.57
N GLN A 27 4.83 -22.21 13.80
CA GLN A 27 3.85 -21.13 13.71
C GLN A 27 3.35 -20.94 12.28
N GLU A 28 2.19 -20.27 12.15
CA GLU A 28 1.51 -20.04 10.86
C GLU A 28 1.89 -18.72 10.19
N TYR A 29 2.85 -18.00 10.73
CA TYR A 29 3.34 -16.73 10.20
C TYR A 29 4.85 -16.71 10.13
N ILE A 30 5.38 -15.83 9.30
CA ILE A 30 6.80 -15.44 9.30
C ILE A 30 6.91 -14.01 9.82
N GLU A 31 8.09 -13.67 10.32
CA GLU A 31 8.42 -12.30 10.71
C GLU A 31 9.43 -11.74 9.72
N GLU A 32 9.22 -10.52 9.31
CA GLU A 32 10.11 -9.76 8.44
C GLU A 32 10.31 -8.37 9.03
N GLU A 33 11.45 -7.75 8.74
CA GLU A 33 11.76 -6.40 9.15
C GLU A 33 12.02 -5.53 7.90
N LEU A 34 11.32 -4.40 7.82
CA LEU A 34 11.51 -3.40 6.76
C LEU A 34 11.71 -2.03 7.39
N LEU A 35 12.83 -1.38 7.08
CA LEU A 35 13.15 -0.02 7.55
C LEU A 35 12.98 0.16 9.06
N GLY A 36 13.30 -0.89 9.83
CA GLY A 36 13.22 -0.93 11.30
C GLY A 36 11.84 -1.24 11.88
N LEU A 37 10.82 -1.47 11.06
CA LEU A 37 9.51 -1.95 11.48
C LEU A 37 9.39 -3.45 11.29
N LYS A 38 8.71 -4.12 12.24
CA LYS A 38 8.49 -5.56 12.23
C LYS A 38 7.10 -5.89 11.72
N PHE A 39 7.02 -6.90 10.86
CA PHE A 39 5.78 -7.36 10.27
C PHE A 39 5.60 -8.86 10.50
N LYS A 40 4.43 -9.22 11.04
CA LYS A 40 3.96 -10.61 11.04
C LYS A 40 3.16 -10.84 9.77
N ILE A 41 3.62 -11.78 8.96
CA ILE A 41 3.07 -12.08 7.65
C ILE A 41 2.43 -13.46 7.72
N SER A 42 1.12 -13.52 7.57
CA SER A 42 0.39 -14.79 7.48
C SER A 42 0.51 -15.39 6.08
N THR A 43 0.15 -16.65 5.95
CA THR A 43 0.25 -17.43 4.70
C THR A 43 -0.51 -16.78 3.52
N PHE A 44 -1.62 -16.09 3.80
CA PHE A 44 -2.47 -15.50 2.78
C PHE A 44 -2.33 -13.98 2.69
N SER A 45 -1.46 -13.38 3.49
CA SER A 45 -1.16 -11.95 3.40
C SER A 45 -0.23 -11.68 2.21
N PHE A 46 -0.55 -10.67 1.42
CA PHE A 46 0.40 -10.14 0.46
C PHE A 46 1.53 -9.41 1.20
N PHE A 47 2.76 -9.71 0.84
CA PHE A 47 3.94 -8.99 1.28
C PHE A 47 5.01 -9.02 0.18
N GLN A 48 5.81 -7.99 0.05
CA GLN A 48 6.86 -7.91 -0.95
C GLN A 48 7.94 -8.98 -0.66
N THR A 49 8.14 -9.90 -1.60
CA THR A 49 8.99 -11.09 -1.39
C THR A 49 10.49 -10.78 -1.41
N ASN A 50 10.90 -9.65 -1.99
CA ASN A 50 12.26 -9.15 -1.94
C ASN A 50 12.33 -7.99 -0.95
N SER A 51 12.63 -8.27 0.30
CA SER A 51 12.65 -7.27 1.38
C SER A 51 13.61 -6.12 1.11
N LEU A 52 14.81 -6.39 0.59
CA LEU A 52 15.78 -5.33 0.26
C LEU A 52 15.30 -4.44 -0.90
N GLY A 53 14.67 -5.04 -1.91
CA GLY A 53 14.05 -4.29 -3.00
C GLY A 53 12.85 -3.47 -2.52
N ALA A 54 12.06 -4.02 -1.60
CA ALA A 54 10.95 -3.32 -0.97
C ALA A 54 11.39 -2.11 -0.15
N GLU A 55 12.49 -2.21 0.58
CA GLU A 55 13.07 -1.07 1.28
C GLU A 55 13.43 0.07 0.32
N VAL A 56 14.08 -0.23 -0.80
CA VAL A 56 14.40 0.77 -1.85
C VAL A 56 13.12 1.39 -2.42
N LEU A 57 12.11 0.57 -2.70
CA LEU A 57 10.82 1.04 -3.23
C LEU A 57 10.15 2.03 -2.26
N TYR A 58 10.07 1.65 -0.99
CA TYR A 58 9.38 2.45 0.02
C TYR A 58 10.18 3.67 0.47
N GLU A 59 11.52 3.60 0.50
CA GLU A 59 12.37 4.78 0.70
C GLU A 59 12.20 5.78 -0.44
N THR A 60 12.15 5.31 -1.67
CA THR A 60 11.89 6.16 -2.84
C THR A 60 10.52 6.85 -2.74
N ALA A 61 9.49 6.11 -2.37
CA ALA A 61 8.16 6.68 -2.16
C ALA A 61 8.18 7.75 -1.05
N ARG A 62 8.87 7.47 0.05
CA ARG A 62 9.02 8.40 1.18
C ARG A 62 9.82 9.65 0.79
N GLU A 63 10.87 9.53 -0.01
CA GLU A 63 11.59 10.68 -0.55
C GLU A 63 10.71 11.56 -1.44
N TYR A 64 9.83 10.95 -2.24
CA TYR A 64 8.90 11.68 -3.10
C TYR A 64 7.80 12.40 -2.32
N ILE A 65 7.39 11.85 -1.20
CA ILE A 65 6.51 12.50 -0.23
C ILE A 65 7.20 13.77 0.31
N GLY A 66 8.52 13.67 0.52
CA GLY A 66 9.33 14.75 1.07
C GLY A 66 9.24 14.85 2.59
N ASP A 67 9.84 15.90 3.12
CA ASP A 67 9.89 16.11 4.55
C ASP A 67 8.58 16.71 5.07
N LEU A 68 7.67 15.84 5.53
CA LEU A 68 6.44 16.22 6.23
C LEU A 68 6.72 16.66 7.68
N THR A 69 7.98 16.53 8.16
CA THR A 69 8.31 16.81 9.57
C THR A 69 8.09 18.26 9.97
N HIS A 70 8.13 19.19 9.02
CA HIS A 70 7.84 20.61 9.30
C HIS A 70 6.37 20.86 9.67
N ASN A 71 5.46 19.98 9.26
CA ASN A 71 4.01 20.05 9.52
C ASN A 71 3.41 18.73 10.03
N LYS A 72 4.23 17.78 10.51
CA LYS A 72 3.80 16.45 10.89
C LYS A 72 2.59 16.41 11.84
N ASP A 73 2.46 17.42 12.68
CA ASP A 73 1.35 17.52 13.65
C ASP A 73 0.01 17.92 12.97
N LYS A 74 0.02 18.22 11.69
CA LYS A 74 -1.17 18.66 10.93
C LYS A 74 -1.51 17.76 9.76
N GLU A 75 -0.55 17.05 9.21
CA GLU A 75 -0.73 16.34 7.93
C GLU A 75 -1.39 14.98 8.10
N ILE A 76 -2.41 14.75 7.27
CA ILE A 76 -3.13 13.49 7.13
C ILE A 76 -2.70 12.85 5.82
N VAL A 77 -2.25 11.61 5.90
CA VAL A 77 -1.86 10.80 4.74
C VAL A 77 -2.90 9.70 4.51
N PHE A 78 -3.38 9.56 3.29
CA PHE A 78 -4.15 8.39 2.87
C PHE A 78 -3.25 7.41 2.14
N ASP A 79 -3.28 6.15 2.56
CA ASP A 79 -2.67 5.01 1.89
C ASP A 79 -3.80 4.17 1.28
N LEU A 80 -4.06 4.37 -0.01
CA LEU A 80 -5.16 3.69 -0.69
C LEU A 80 -4.65 2.42 -1.36
N TYR A 81 -5.36 1.32 -1.15
CA TYR A 81 -4.96 -0.06 -1.45
C TYR A 81 -3.83 -0.53 -0.52
N SER A 82 -4.00 -0.28 0.78
CA SER A 82 -2.91 -0.37 1.77
C SER A 82 -2.43 -1.80 2.09
N GLY A 83 -3.13 -2.84 1.63
CA GLY A 83 -2.76 -4.22 1.93
C GLY A 83 -2.62 -4.47 3.43
N THR A 84 -1.49 -5.01 3.85
CA THR A 84 -1.15 -5.22 5.27
C THR A 84 -0.62 -3.97 5.97
N GLY A 85 -0.82 -2.79 5.38
CA GLY A 85 -0.51 -1.50 5.97
C GLY A 85 0.99 -1.17 6.03
N THR A 86 1.81 -1.77 5.19
CA THR A 86 3.26 -1.56 5.21
C THR A 86 3.61 -0.10 4.94
N ILE A 87 3.07 0.48 3.86
CA ILE A 87 3.33 1.87 3.48
C ILE A 87 2.78 2.82 4.54
N ALA A 88 1.53 2.61 4.98
CA ALA A 88 0.92 3.41 6.04
C ALA A 88 1.79 3.48 7.30
N GLN A 89 2.32 2.33 7.74
CA GLN A 89 3.17 2.26 8.92
C GLN A 89 4.51 2.96 8.72
N LEU A 90 5.12 2.86 7.54
CA LEU A 90 6.35 3.57 7.19
C LEU A 90 6.18 5.09 7.14
N MET A 91 4.95 5.58 6.90
CA MET A 91 4.61 7.01 6.91
C MET A 91 4.23 7.54 8.30
N ALA A 92 3.85 6.66 9.22
CA ALA A 92 3.40 7.05 10.56
C ALA A 92 4.38 7.99 11.32
N PRO A 93 5.71 7.80 11.27
CA PRO A 93 6.65 8.68 11.97
C PRO A 93 6.68 10.13 11.46
N VAL A 94 6.22 10.38 10.23
CA VAL A 94 6.29 11.69 9.56
C VAL A 94 4.92 12.36 9.37
N ALA A 95 3.83 11.72 9.78
CA ALA A 95 2.47 12.21 9.66
C ALA A 95 1.77 12.32 11.02
N ARG A 96 0.78 13.21 11.14
CA ARG A 96 -0.12 13.27 12.30
C ARG A 96 -1.03 12.04 12.37
N LYS A 97 -1.58 11.66 11.22
CA LYS A 97 -2.48 10.52 11.06
C LYS A 97 -2.27 9.89 9.69
N VAL A 98 -2.26 8.57 9.65
CA VAL A 98 -2.29 7.82 8.40
C VAL A 98 -3.55 6.98 8.36
N ILE A 99 -4.31 7.06 7.26
CA ILE A 99 -5.51 6.26 7.05
C ILE A 99 -5.25 5.31 5.88
N GLY A 100 -5.16 4.01 6.18
CA GLY A 100 -5.05 2.94 5.21
C GLY A 100 -6.44 2.43 4.82
N VAL A 101 -6.69 2.25 3.51
CA VAL A 101 -7.92 1.68 2.98
C VAL A 101 -7.60 0.44 2.17
N GLU A 102 -8.21 -0.69 2.55
CA GLU A 102 -7.99 -1.98 1.92
C GLU A 102 -9.30 -2.76 1.88
N ILE A 103 -9.54 -3.47 0.76
CA ILE A 103 -10.78 -4.22 0.55
C ILE A 103 -10.79 -5.56 1.29
N VAL A 104 -9.61 -6.15 1.52
CA VAL A 104 -9.45 -7.45 2.17
C VAL A 104 -9.42 -7.28 3.69
N GLU A 105 -10.48 -7.72 4.35
CA GLU A 105 -10.66 -7.53 5.80
C GLU A 105 -9.54 -8.18 6.63
N GLU A 106 -9.06 -9.37 6.23
CA GLU A 106 -7.94 -10.06 6.89
C GLU A 106 -6.63 -9.26 6.80
N ALA A 107 -6.41 -8.56 5.67
CA ALA A 107 -5.24 -7.69 5.51
C ALA A 107 -5.32 -6.46 6.43
N VAL A 108 -6.52 -5.89 6.58
CA VAL A 108 -6.78 -4.79 7.52
C VAL A 108 -6.52 -5.20 8.96
N GLU A 109 -6.97 -6.38 9.36
CA GLU A 109 -6.70 -6.90 10.71
C GLU A 109 -5.20 -7.19 10.93
N ALA A 110 -4.50 -7.68 9.91
CA ALA A 110 -3.05 -7.85 9.96
C ALA A 110 -2.34 -6.48 10.08
N ALA A 111 -2.79 -5.47 9.34
CA ALA A 111 -2.27 -4.10 9.41
C ALA A 111 -2.40 -3.50 10.81
N LYS A 112 -3.57 -3.65 11.45
CA LYS A 112 -3.80 -3.19 12.84
C LYS A 112 -2.86 -3.85 13.82
N LYS A 113 -2.73 -5.20 13.76
CA LYS A 113 -1.82 -5.97 14.64
C LYS A 113 -0.36 -5.59 14.45
N ASN A 114 0.07 -5.35 13.21
CA ASN A 114 1.42 -4.93 12.90
C ASN A 114 1.69 -3.49 13.39
N ALA A 115 0.71 -2.58 13.28
CA ALA A 115 0.84 -1.24 13.84
C ALA A 115 0.96 -1.25 15.36
N GLU A 116 0.18 -2.08 16.06
CA GLU A 116 0.31 -2.30 17.49
C GLU A 116 1.68 -2.88 17.86
N LEU A 117 2.17 -3.89 17.13
CA LEU A 117 3.49 -4.48 17.31
C LEU A 117 4.61 -3.44 17.21
N ASN A 118 4.46 -2.47 16.31
CA ASN A 118 5.41 -1.39 16.09
C ASN A 118 5.16 -0.15 16.98
N GLY A 119 4.17 -0.19 17.87
CA GLY A 119 3.83 0.94 18.76
C GLY A 119 3.32 2.18 18.02
N LEU A 120 2.73 2.01 16.83
CA LEU A 120 2.21 3.09 16.01
C LEU A 120 0.73 3.33 16.34
N HIS A 121 0.44 4.48 16.98
CA HIS A 121 -0.91 4.83 17.44
C HIS A 121 -1.65 5.80 16.53
N ASN A 122 -1.01 6.27 15.47
CA ASN A 122 -1.54 7.23 14.52
C ASN A 122 -1.90 6.62 13.15
N CYS A 123 -1.90 5.28 13.04
CA CYS A 123 -2.40 4.55 11.90
C CYS A 123 -3.85 4.09 12.17
N GLU A 124 -4.75 4.39 11.25
CA GLU A 124 -6.11 3.87 11.21
C GLU A 124 -6.27 3.04 9.93
N PHE A 125 -6.92 1.87 10.03
CA PHE A 125 -7.14 1.01 8.88
C PHE A 125 -8.62 0.70 8.72
N ILE A 126 -9.14 0.94 7.51
CA ILE A 126 -10.54 0.81 7.14
C ILE A 126 -10.68 -0.30 6.11
N ALA A 127 -11.50 -1.31 6.45
CA ALA A 127 -11.86 -2.36 5.51
C ALA A 127 -12.95 -1.89 4.56
N GLY A 128 -12.71 -1.96 3.26
CA GLY A 128 -13.70 -1.64 2.25
C GLY A 128 -13.13 -1.24 0.90
N ASP A 129 -14.03 -1.22 -0.07
CA ASP A 129 -13.71 -0.75 -1.42
C ASP A 129 -13.40 0.75 -1.40
N VAL A 130 -12.21 1.12 -1.88
CA VAL A 130 -11.76 2.52 -1.97
C VAL A 130 -12.85 3.42 -2.58
N LEU A 131 -13.56 2.94 -3.62
CA LEU A 131 -14.63 3.70 -4.27
C LEU A 131 -15.77 4.08 -3.31
N LYS A 132 -16.06 3.23 -2.32
CA LYS A 132 -17.15 3.45 -1.34
C LYS A 132 -16.64 4.18 -0.11
N VAL A 133 -15.52 3.72 0.46
CA VAL A 133 -14.94 4.25 1.69
C VAL A 133 -14.61 5.74 1.56
N LEU A 134 -14.17 6.20 0.38
CA LEU A 134 -13.89 7.61 0.14
C LEU A 134 -15.13 8.54 0.24
N ASP A 135 -16.35 8.01 0.21
CA ASP A 135 -17.56 8.79 0.46
C ASP A 135 -17.85 8.98 1.95
N ASP A 136 -17.36 8.07 2.79
CA ASP A 136 -17.68 7.99 4.21
C ASP A 136 -16.59 8.65 5.08
N ILE A 137 -15.36 8.79 4.57
CA ILE A 137 -14.27 9.45 5.29
C ILE A 137 -14.52 10.96 5.34
N THR A 138 -14.58 11.49 6.55
CA THR A 138 -14.80 12.92 6.79
C THR A 138 -13.52 13.76 6.73
N GLU A 139 -12.38 13.14 7.01
CA GLU A 139 -11.08 13.77 6.92
C GLU A 139 -10.69 14.04 5.47
N LYS A 140 -9.99 15.15 5.27
CA LYS A 140 -9.36 15.45 3.99
C LYS A 140 -7.87 15.15 4.09
N PRO A 141 -7.31 14.38 3.16
CA PRO A 141 -5.88 14.13 3.15
C PRO A 141 -5.12 15.36 2.65
N ASP A 142 -3.94 15.56 3.19
CA ASP A 142 -2.94 16.50 2.66
C ASP A 142 -2.07 15.81 1.61
N MET A 143 -1.99 14.48 1.67
CA MET A 143 -1.26 13.64 0.74
C MET A 143 -1.97 12.30 0.54
N ILE A 144 -1.85 11.76 -0.67
CA ILE A 144 -2.34 10.42 -1.01
C ILE A 144 -1.18 9.58 -1.57
N ILE A 145 -1.09 8.34 -1.10
CA ILE A 145 -0.26 7.29 -1.68
C ILE A 145 -1.19 6.27 -2.32
N LEU A 146 -0.86 5.86 -3.52
CA LEU A 146 -1.61 4.91 -4.32
C LEU A 146 -0.71 3.72 -4.63
N ASP A 147 -1.12 2.52 -4.22
CA ASP A 147 -0.48 1.25 -4.61
C ASP A 147 -1.56 0.26 -5.08
N PRO A 148 -2.23 0.55 -6.20
CA PRO A 148 -3.36 -0.24 -6.67
C PRO A 148 -2.90 -1.59 -7.24
N PRO A 149 -3.83 -2.56 -7.42
CA PRO A 149 -3.56 -3.83 -8.06
C PRO A 149 -3.10 -3.66 -9.52
N ARG A 150 -2.61 -4.74 -10.13
CA ARG A 150 -2.04 -4.76 -11.50
C ARG A 150 -2.94 -4.14 -12.58
N ASP A 151 -4.25 -4.15 -12.37
CA ASP A 151 -5.20 -3.56 -13.31
C ASP A 151 -5.32 -2.03 -13.18
N GLY A 152 -4.62 -1.43 -12.22
CA GLY A 152 -4.68 0.01 -11.93
C GLY A 152 -5.93 0.41 -11.15
N ILE A 153 -6.23 1.70 -11.15
CA ILE A 153 -7.33 2.27 -10.39
C ILE A 153 -8.64 2.19 -11.20
N HIS A 154 -9.72 1.76 -10.53
CA HIS A 154 -11.03 1.79 -11.16
C HIS A 154 -11.40 3.23 -11.56
N PRO A 155 -11.90 3.51 -12.79
CA PRO A 155 -12.12 4.88 -13.28
C PRO A 155 -12.96 5.78 -12.37
N LYS A 156 -13.99 5.23 -11.72
CA LYS A 156 -14.81 6.00 -10.76
C LYS A 156 -14.04 6.34 -9.48
N ALA A 157 -13.19 5.45 -8.99
CA ALA A 157 -12.34 5.72 -7.83
C ALA A 157 -11.28 6.77 -8.18
N LEU A 158 -10.68 6.69 -9.36
CA LEU A 158 -9.72 7.66 -9.86
C LEU A 158 -10.34 9.07 -9.92
N THR A 159 -11.57 9.18 -10.43
CA THR A 159 -12.31 10.47 -10.44
C THR A 159 -12.50 11.03 -9.03
N LYS A 160 -12.84 10.20 -8.05
CA LYS A 160 -12.99 10.63 -6.65
C LYS A 160 -11.66 11.09 -6.03
N ILE A 161 -10.59 10.33 -6.26
CA ILE A 161 -9.24 10.69 -5.79
C ILE A 161 -8.83 12.05 -6.33
N ILE A 162 -9.02 12.28 -7.63
CA ILE A 162 -8.73 13.56 -8.28
C ILE A 162 -9.58 14.71 -7.70
N ALA A 163 -10.85 14.42 -7.34
CA ALA A 163 -11.75 15.42 -6.79
C ALA A 163 -11.33 15.97 -5.42
N TYR A 164 -10.50 15.25 -4.66
CA TYR A 164 -9.89 15.81 -3.44
C TYR A 164 -9.01 17.03 -3.73
N GLY A 165 -8.48 17.17 -4.94
CA GLY A 165 -7.66 18.31 -5.33
C GLY A 165 -6.34 18.40 -4.57
N ILE A 166 -5.79 17.24 -4.17
CA ILE A 166 -4.54 17.17 -3.41
C ILE A 166 -3.39 17.72 -4.25
N PRO A 167 -2.55 18.61 -3.69
CA PRO A 167 -1.47 19.22 -4.47
C PRO A 167 -0.38 18.22 -4.89
N ARG A 168 -0.16 17.15 -4.11
CA ARG A 168 0.86 16.13 -4.39
C ARG A 168 0.35 14.74 -4.03
N LEU A 169 0.65 13.76 -4.88
CA LEU A 169 0.39 12.36 -4.59
C LEU A 169 1.50 11.47 -5.17
N VAL A 170 1.71 10.32 -4.54
CA VAL A 170 2.66 9.31 -4.99
C VAL A 170 1.87 8.11 -5.51
N TYR A 171 2.22 7.66 -6.71
CA TYR A 171 1.65 6.46 -7.31
C TYR A 171 2.74 5.40 -7.46
N ILE A 172 2.55 4.25 -6.82
CA ILE A 172 3.38 3.05 -6.95
C ILE A 172 2.65 2.08 -7.87
N SER A 173 3.35 1.44 -8.79
CA SER A 173 2.72 0.50 -9.73
C SER A 173 3.65 -0.62 -10.13
N CYS A 174 3.17 -1.85 -9.99
CA CYS A 174 3.85 -3.05 -10.50
C CYS A 174 3.59 -3.31 -12.00
N LYS A 175 2.81 -2.46 -12.69
CA LYS A 175 2.46 -2.63 -14.12
C LYS A 175 2.45 -1.30 -14.85
N PRO A 176 3.52 -0.96 -15.57
CA PRO A 176 3.64 0.34 -16.26
C PRO A 176 2.50 0.65 -17.24
N THR A 177 1.89 -0.36 -17.87
CA THR A 177 0.80 -0.13 -18.85
C THR A 177 -0.49 0.36 -18.21
N SER A 178 -0.85 -0.15 -17.02
CA SER A 178 -1.99 0.39 -16.27
C SER A 178 -1.68 1.75 -15.66
N LEU A 179 -0.45 1.95 -15.19
CA LEU A 179 0.01 3.26 -14.71
C LEU A 179 -0.15 4.34 -15.79
N ILE A 180 0.32 4.11 -17.03
CA ILE A 180 0.22 5.09 -18.12
C ILE A 180 -1.24 5.47 -18.38
N ARG A 181 -2.14 4.49 -18.43
CA ARG A 181 -3.58 4.74 -18.61
C ARG A 181 -4.15 5.63 -17.51
N ASP A 182 -3.79 5.37 -16.26
CA ASP A 182 -4.29 6.14 -15.12
C ASP A 182 -3.65 7.54 -15.10
N LEU A 183 -2.37 7.66 -15.44
CA LEU A 183 -1.68 8.94 -15.59
C LEU A 183 -2.32 9.86 -16.61
N GLU A 184 -2.81 9.34 -17.76
CA GLU A 184 -3.54 10.14 -18.74
C GLU A 184 -4.72 10.89 -18.10
N THR A 185 -5.45 10.22 -17.20
CA THR A 185 -6.58 10.83 -16.48
C THR A 185 -6.12 11.90 -15.48
N PHE A 186 -5.02 11.67 -14.77
CA PHE A 186 -4.42 12.68 -13.90
C PHE A 186 -3.96 13.92 -14.70
N LEU A 187 -3.27 13.71 -15.82
CA LEU A 187 -2.73 14.80 -16.64
C LEU A 187 -3.83 15.70 -17.21
N VAL A 188 -4.92 15.13 -17.75
CA VAL A 188 -6.05 15.93 -18.23
C VAL A 188 -6.81 16.64 -17.11
N SER A 189 -6.62 16.21 -15.85
CA SER A 189 -7.20 16.81 -14.66
C SER A 189 -6.31 17.86 -14.00
N GLY A 190 -5.21 18.27 -14.67
CA GLY A 190 -4.32 19.34 -14.20
C GLY A 190 -3.17 18.89 -13.31
N TYR A 191 -2.92 17.59 -13.20
CA TYR A 191 -1.70 17.10 -12.62
C TYR A 191 -0.59 17.01 -13.65
N HIS A 192 0.65 17.00 -13.19
CA HIS A 192 1.82 16.71 -14.03
C HIS A 192 2.76 15.75 -13.28
N VAL A 193 3.52 14.98 -14.04
CA VAL A 193 4.56 14.10 -13.48
C VAL A 193 5.75 14.98 -13.10
N GLU A 194 6.04 15.06 -11.81
CA GLU A 194 7.19 15.79 -11.28
C GLU A 194 8.45 14.92 -11.29
N LYS A 195 8.31 13.67 -10.86
CA LYS A 195 9.38 12.66 -10.84
C LYS A 195 8.81 11.30 -11.20
N ALA A 196 9.62 10.47 -11.82
CA ALA A 196 9.33 9.06 -12.03
C ALA A 196 10.62 8.25 -11.97
N VAL A 197 10.55 7.06 -11.34
CA VAL A 197 11.66 6.12 -11.27
C VAL A 197 11.13 4.70 -11.40
N ALA A 198 11.94 3.82 -11.99
CA ALA A 198 11.72 2.39 -12.00
C ALA A 198 12.60 1.74 -10.94
N VAL A 199 12.04 0.82 -10.17
CA VAL A 199 12.73 0.02 -9.15
C VAL A 199 12.71 -1.44 -9.61
N ASP A 200 13.88 -2.01 -9.90
CA ASP A 200 14.03 -3.41 -10.29
C ASP A 200 13.99 -4.30 -9.04
N GLN A 201 12.78 -4.60 -8.60
CA GLN A 201 12.52 -5.44 -7.43
C GLN A 201 12.65 -6.93 -7.73
N PHE A 202 12.48 -7.31 -8.99
CA PHE A 202 12.50 -8.69 -9.45
C PHE A 202 13.52 -8.87 -10.60
N PRO A 203 14.85 -8.75 -10.32
CA PRO A 203 15.88 -8.88 -11.34
C PRO A 203 15.73 -10.14 -12.19
N TRP A 204 16.02 -10.05 -13.48
CA TRP A 204 15.89 -11.14 -14.47
C TRP A 204 14.44 -11.50 -14.82
N THR A 205 13.45 -10.71 -14.42
CA THR A 205 12.05 -10.86 -14.83
C THR A 205 11.60 -9.65 -15.66
N ALA A 206 10.41 -9.74 -16.25
CA ALA A 206 9.78 -8.60 -16.93
C ALA A 206 9.01 -7.66 -15.98
N ASN A 207 9.05 -7.95 -14.66
CA ASN A 207 8.33 -7.16 -13.67
C ASN A 207 9.24 -6.04 -13.15
N VAL A 208 8.71 -4.82 -13.16
CA VAL A 208 9.35 -3.64 -12.63
C VAL A 208 8.33 -2.82 -11.84
N GLU A 209 8.75 -2.32 -10.69
CA GLU A 209 7.97 -1.35 -9.93
C GLU A 209 8.26 0.06 -10.45
N SER A 210 7.24 0.88 -10.48
CA SER A 210 7.36 2.28 -10.86
C SER A 210 6.85 3.16 -9.74
N VAL A 211 7.61 4.19 -9.37
CA VAL A 211 7.20 5.21 -8.39
C VAL A 211 7.10 6.54 -9.12
N VAL A 212 5.93 7.15 -9.06
CA VAL A 212 5.66 8.44 -9.73
C VAL A 212 5.17 9.45 -8.71
N LEU A 213 5.81 10.61 -8.68
CA LEU A 213 5.32 11.78 -7.99
C LEU A 213 4.50 12.62 -8.95
N LEU A 214 3.26 12.87 -8.57
CA LEU A 214 2.35 13.78 -9.26
C LEU A 214 2.14 15.04 -8.44
N SER A 215 2.16 16.17 -9.09
CA SER A 215 1.82 17.45 -8.49
C SER A 215 0.79 18.20 -9.34
N ARG A 216 0.00 19.02 -8.65
CA ARG A 216 -1.04 19.85 -9.25
C ARG A 216 -0.70 21.32 -9.04
N VAL A 217 -0.74 22.12 -10.10
CA VAL A 217 -0.55 23.57 -10.06
C VAL A 217 -1.87 24.27 -9.78
#